data_586921b15fc677226a513d954d838e86
#
_entry.id   586921b15fc677226a513d954d838e86
#
_cell.length_a   1.000
_cell.length_b   1.000
_cell.length_c   1.000
_cell.angle_alpha   90.00
_cell.angle_beta   90.00
_cell.angle_gamma   90.00
#
_symmetry.space_group_name_H-M   'P 1'
#
loop_
_entity.id
_entity.type
_entity.pdbx_description
1 polymer ?
#
loop_
_entity_poly.entity_id
_entity_poly.type
_entity_poly.pdbx_seq_one_letter_code
_entity_poly.pdbx_strand_id
1 'polypeptide(L)'
;SVPEIERATIVSGILIGLQNKSFRKSYQIDKAPSQLVEDLLKAIERVLESNGMGGKTKILLGEYGKISQSNKLAISEYIRDNETGKDEKNTLLRDIIHELDVKVFPFTEYKHIGYDILGQFYSEFIRYVYGDKKLGLVLTPQHITELFVDIARPNVDSVVYDNCCGTAGFLIKAMKRLIELAGNDEAKKKHIREKQLIGVEERSDMFTYACSNMMMRGDGKSNIFQGDSLSERVKDKIKAFKPTVGLLNPPYSTSVSELEFIYHNLDCLDSGVCVAIIPMSCVLAQSGINYQWKKKLLEKHTLDAVFSMPDDLFYPTGTVTAIVVFRVKTKHPDNYETYFGYWKDDGFIKTKNVGRIDYHGRWEEIKQYWTYNYHNRREIKQHSVKRHVTENDEWCAEAYMETDYSLVTPSVFETTVQDYVLFRLRNGIE
;
A
#
# COMPACT_ATOMS: atom_id res chain seq x y z
N SER A 1 2.61 22.30 -18.86
CA SER A 1 2.16 20.92 -18.60
C SER A 1 1.77 20.81 -17.13
N VAL A 2 0.69 20.10 -16.83
CA VAL A 2 0.36 19.76 -15.44
C VAL A 2 1.50 18.89 -14.91
N PRO A 3 2.13 19.26 -13.79
CA PRO A 3 3.13 18.41 -13.16
C PRO A 3 2.57 17.00 -12.97
N GLU A 4 3.35 16.01 -13.25
CA GLU A 4 2.88 14.61 -13.26
C GLU A 4 2.29 14.18 -11.91
N ILE A 5 2.87 14.67 -10.84
CA ILE A 5 2.38 14.46 -9.45
C ILE A 5 0.94 14.96 -9.25
N GLU A 6 0.57 16.05 -9.92
CA GLU A 6 -0.76 16.65 -9.80
C GLU A 6 -1.83 15.90 -10.60
N ARG A 7 -1.43 15.06 -11.58
CA ARG A 7 -2.37 14.30 -12.41
C ARG A 7 -3.22 13.34 -11.57
N ALA A 8 -2.60 12.66 -10.63
CA ALA A 8 -3.31 11.75 -9.73
C ALA A 8 -4.33 12.50 -8.85
N THR A 9 -3.97 13.69 -8.35
CA THR A 9 -4.88 14.56 -7.59
C THR A 9 -6.07 15.00 -8.44
N ILE A 10 -5.82 15.36 -9.70
CA ILE A 10 -6.87 15.76 -10.64
C ILE A 10 -7.84 14.61 -10.90
N VAL A 11 -7.32 13.42 -11.21
CA VAL A 11 -8.15 12.22 -11.43
C VAL A 11 -9.00 11.92 -10.20
N SER A 12 -8.39 11.91 -9.02
CA SER A 12 -9.11 11.71 -7.75
C SER A 12 -10.21 12.75 -7.54
N GLY A 13 -9.91 14.03 -7.72
CA GLY A 13 -10.87 15.11 -7.60
C GLY A 13 -12.04 14.98 -8.58
N ILE A 14 -11.77 14.62 -9.84
CA ILE A 14 -12.82 14.40 -10.84
C ILE A 14 -13.72 13.24 -10.42
N LEU A 15 -13.17 12.11 -9.99
CA LEU A 15 -13.96 10.94 -9.56
C LEU A 15 -14.84 11.27 -8.33
N ILE A 16 -14.35 12.08 -7.40
CA ILE A 16 -15.15 12.60 -6.28
C ILE A 16 -16.25 13.54 -6.81
N GLY A 17 -15.93 14.49 -7.68
CA GLY A 17 -16.89 15.42 -8.27
C GLY A 17 -18.01 14.72 -9.03
N LEU A 18 -17.71 13.64 -9.74
CA LEU A 18 -18.68 12.80 -10.49
C LEU A 18 -19.70 12.11 -9.59
N GLN A 19 -19.45 11.92 -8.30
CA GLN A 19 -20.45 11.45 -7.33
C GLN A 19 -21.59 12.47 -7.16
N ASN A 20 -21.36 13.75 -7.46
CA ASN A 20 -22.41 14.76 -7.46
C ASN A 20 -23.25 14.64 -8.72
N LYS A 21 -24.48 14.15 -8.56
CA LYS A 21 -25.40 13.90 -9.69
C LYS A 21 -25.70 15.15 -10.53
N SER A 22 -25.72 16.33 -9.93
CA SER A 22 -25.98 17.59 -10.66
C SER A 22 -24.79 17.95 -11.54
N PHE A 23 -23.58 17.87 -11.01
CA PHE A 23 -22.34 18.09 -11.78
C PHE A 23 -22.23 17.08 -12.92
N ARG A 24 -22.42 15.79 -12.65
CA ARG A 24 -22.34 14.70 -13.64
C ARG A 24 -23.31 14.90 -14.82
N LYS A 25 -24.47 15.54 -14.61
CA LYS A 25 -25.42 15.88 -15.69
C LYS A 25 -25.05 17.15 -16.45
N SER A 26 -24.22 18.03 -15.87
CA SER A 26 -23.98 19.38 -16.40
C SER A 26 -22.58 19.65 -16.93
N TYR A 27 -21.60 18.77 -16.69
CA TYR A 27 -20.21 19.03 -17.12
C TYR A 27 -20.03 19.03 -18.63
N GLN A 28 -20.96 18.39 -19.38
CA GLN A 28 -20.94 18.36 -20.85
C GLN A 28 -21.42 19.67 -21.49
N ILE A 29 -22.10 20.52 -20.71
CA ILE A 29 -22.53 21.84 -21.20
C ILE A 29 -21.29 22.67 -21.55
N ASP A 30 -21.36 23.35 -22.69
CA ASP A 30 -20.26 24.19 -23.15
C ASP A 30 -20.04 25.39 -22.21
N LYS A 31 -18.87 25.43 -21.61
CA LYS A 31 -18.43 26.44 -20.61
C LYS A 31 -16.95 26.76 -20.81
N ALA A 32 -16.52 27.91 -20.31
CA ALA A 32 -15.11 28.22 -20.19
C ALA A 32 -14.41 27.21 -19.26
N PRO A 33 -13.14 26.84 -19.50
CA PRO A 33 -12.40 25.93 -18.64
C PRO A 33 -12.38 26.36 -17.16
N SER A 34 -12.21 27.64 -16.86
CA SER A 34 -12.26 28.19 -15.50
C SER A 34 -13.59 27.94 -14.80
N GLN A 35 -14.70 28.12 -15.51
CA GLN A 35 -16.04 27.87 -14.99
C GLN A 35 -16.28 26.37 -14.72
N LEU A 36 -15.78 25.51 -15.59
CA LEU A 36 -15.87 24.07 -15.39
C LEU A 36 -15.08 23.60 -14.17
N VAL A 37 -13.89 24.17 -13.92
CA VAL A 37 -13.09 23.92 -12.71
C VAL A 37 -13.83 24.39 -11.46
N GLU A 38 -14.44 25.59 -11.49
CA GLU A 38 -15.22 26.09 -10.35
C GLU A 38 -16.41 25.19 -10.03
N ASP A 39 -17.14 24.74 -11.06
CA ASP A 39 -18.25 23.80 -10.90
C ASP A 39 -17.80 22.45 -10.34
N LEU A 40 -16.63 21.95 -10.78
CA LEU A 40 -16.02 20.72 -10.27
C LEU A 40 -15.67 20.87 -8.78
N LEU A 41 -14.99 21.95 -8.38
CA LEU A 41 -14.61 22.19 -6.98
C LEU A 41 -15.83 22.32 -6.07
N LYS A 42 -16.88 23.02 -6.51
CA LYS A 42 -18.17 23.08 -5.80
C LYS A 42 -18.84 21.72 -5.67
N ALA A 43 -18.74 20.89 -6.70
CA ALA A 43 -19.25 19.52 -6.67
C ALA A 43 -18.47 18.67 -5.66
N ILE A 44 -17.15 18.75 -5.67
CA ILE A 44 -16.27 18.07 -4.68
C ILE A 44 -16.65 18.50 -3.27
N GLU A 45 -16.74 19.80 -2.99
CA GLU A 45 -17.10 20.33 -1.67
C GLU A 45 -18.41 19.72 -1.16
N ARG A 46 -19.48 19.75 -1.97
CA ARG A 46 -20.79 19.17 -1.63
C ARG A 46 -20.71 17.68 -1.34
N VAL A 47 -19.90 16.94 -2.09
CA VAL A 47 -19.70 15.49 -1.87
C VAL A 47 -18.97 15.26 -0.54
N LEU A 48 -17.92 16.02 -0.25
CA LEU A 48 -17.17 15.93 0.99
C LEU A 48 -18.05 16.25 2.21
N GLU A 49 -18.86 17.30 2.15
CA GLU A 49 -19.78 17.70 3.22
C GLU A 49 -20.87 16.64 3.44
N SER A 50 -21.49 16.14 2.37
CA SER A 50 -22.54 15.11 2.47
C SER A 50 -22.03 13.79 3.04
N ASN A 51 -20.74 13.50 2.89
CA ASN A 51 -20.08 12.33 3.47
C ASN A 51 -19.47 12.59 4.86
N GLY A 52 -19.76 13.72 5.50
CA GLY A 52 -19.33 13.99 6.87
C GLY A 52 -17.84 14.30 7.03
N MET A 53 -17.15 14.71 5.95
CA MET A 53 -15.72 15.05 5.94
C MET A 53 -15.40 16.42 6.52
N GLY A 54 -16.36 17.16 7.12
CA GLY A 54 -16.29 18.56 7.50
C GLY A 54 -14.93 19.09 7.97
N GLY A 55 -14.31 18.44 8.98
CA GLY A 55 -12.99 18.87 9.48
C GLY A 55 -11.83 18.69 8.50
N LYS A 56 -11.99 17.86 7.45
CA LYS A 56 -10.98 17.53 6.44
C LYS A 56 -11.21 18.26 5.12
N THR A 57 -12.43 18.74 4.89
CA THR A 57 -12.86 19.38 3.63
C THR A 57 -11.89 20.46 3.19
N LYS A 58 -11.42 21.30 4.12
CA LYS A 58 -10.48 22.38 3.81
C LYS A 58 -9.14 21.87 3.27
N ILE A 59 -8.62 20.79 3.83
CA ILE A 59 -7.34 20.18 3.39
C ILE A 59 -7.53 19.58 2.02
N LEU A 60 -8.58 18.78 1.84
CA LEU A 60 -8.89 18.11 0.58
C LEU A 60 -9.16 19.12 -0.55
N LEU A 61 -9.94 20.17 -0.29
CA LEU A 61 -10.17 21.24 -1.26
C LEU A 61 -8.90 22.03 -1.58
N GLY A 62 -7.98 22.20 -0.63
CA GLY A 62 -6.67 22.79 -0.88
C GLY A 62 -5.85 21.99 -1.87
N GLU A 63 -5.85 20.66 -1.77
CA GLU A 63 -5.17 19.79 -2.72
C GLU A 63 -5.86 19.78 -4.10
N TYR A 64 -7.17 19.62 -4.15
CA TYR A 64 -7.92 19.63 -5.42
C TYR A 64 -7.93 20.99 -6.09
N GLY A 65 -7.90 22.07 -5.31
CA GLY A 65 -7.88 23.45 -5.82
C GLY A 65 -6.66 23.80 -6.66
N LYS A 66 -5.57 23.02 -6.58
CA LYS A 66 -4.39 23.17 -7.43
C LYS A 66 -4.71 23.09 -8.93
N ILE A 67 -5.80 22.41 -9.31
CA ILE A 67 -6.26 22.38 -10.71
C ILE A 67 -6.52 23.76 -11.28
N SER A 68 -6.98 24.73 -10.46
CA SER A 68 -7.25 26.11 -10.88
C SER A 68 -6.03 26.87 -11.38
N GLN A 69 -4.82 26.39 -11.02
CA GLN A 69 -3.55 27.00 -11.41
C GLN A 69 -3.02 26.44 -12.74
N SER A 70 -3.67 25.44 -13.29
CA SER A 70 -3.24 24.78 -14.54
C SER A 70 -3.63 25.62 -15.77
N ASN A 71 -2.63 26.13 -16.51
CA ASN A 71 -2.88 26.86 -17.75
C ASN A 71 -3.72 26.04 -18.74
N LYS A 72 -3.40 24.76 -18.92
CA LYS A 72 -4.08 23.90 -19.90
C LYS A 72 -5.48 23.45 -19.47
N LEU A 73 -5.72 23.27 -18.17
CA LEU A 73 -6.99 22.72 -17.68
C LEU A 73 -7.99 23.80 -17.23
N ALA A 74 -7.49 24.94 -16.77
CA ALA A 74 -8.32 25.95 -16.09
C ALA A 74 -8.28 27.34 -16.74
N ILE A 75 -7.12 27.76 -17.26
CA ILE A 75 -6.90 29.17 -17.61
C ILE A 75 -7.08 29.43 -19.11
N SER A 76 -6.46 28.61 -19.96
CA SER A 76 -6.47 28.83 -21.41
C SER A 76 -7.82 28.45 -22.01
N GLU A 77 -8.50 29.40 -22.67
CA GLU A 77 -9.73 29.13 -23.41
C GLU A 77 -9.47 28.46 -24.76
N TYR A 78 -8.27 28.65 -25.31
CA TYR A 78 -7.81 28.05 -26.56
C TYR A 78 -6.50 27.31 -26.34
N ILE A 79 -6.32 26.21 -27.06
CA ILE A 79 -5.09 25.44 -27.11
C ILE A 79 -4.67 25.26 -28.57
N ARG A 80 -3.36 25.29 -28.82
CA ARG A 80 -2.82 25.05 -30.15
C ARG A 80 -2.83 23.56 -30.45
N ASP A 81 -3.53 23.17 -31.48
CA ASP A 81 -3.52 21.82 -32.00
C ASP A 81 -2.16 21.53 -32.64
N ASN A 82 -1.54 20.40 -32.29
CA ASN A 82 -0.19 20.05 -32.75
C ASN A 82 -0.15 19.56 -34.21
N GLU A 83 -1.26 19.07 -34.74
CA GLU A 83 -1.35 18.53 -36.10
C GLU A 83 -1.71 19.63 -37.11
N THR A 84 -2.68 20.46 -36.77
CA THR A 84 -3.18 21.52 -37.65
C THR A 84 -2.45 22.85 -37.48
N GLY A 85 -1.77 23.06 -36.33
CA GLY A 85 -1.13 24.31 -35.96
C GLY A 85 -2.08 25.47 -35.70
N LYS A 86 -3.41 25.21 -35.60
CA LYS A 86 -4.44 26.20 -35.31
C LYS A 86 -4.82 26.22 -33.84
N ASP A 87 -5.28 27.37 -33.38
CA ASP A 87 -5.85 27.49 -32.04
C ASP A 87 -7.29 27.00 -32.04
N GLU A 88 -7.56 25.96 -31.22
CA GLU A 88 -8.89 25.39 -31.06
C GLU A 88 -9.44 25.66 -29.65
N LYS A 89 -10.78 25.67 -29.51
CA LYS A 89 -11.42 25.82 -28.21
C LYS A 89 -10.97 24.73 -27.26
N ASN A 90 -10.55 25.10 -26.06
CA ASN A 90 -10.02 24.18 -25.08
C ASN A 90 -11.14 23.33 -24.43
N THR A 91 -11.24 22.08 -24.82
CA THR A 91 -12.16 21.07 -24.26
C THR A 91 -11.45 20.06 -23.35
N LEU A 92 -10.13 20.18 -23.17
CA LEU A 92 -9.27 19.18 -22.54
C LEU A 92 -9.79 18.68 -21.19
N LEU A 93 -10.19 19.56 -20.28
CA LEU A 93 -10.71 19.17 -18.96
C LEU A 93 -12.04 18.41 -19.11
N ARG A 94 -12.93 18.88 -19.99
CA ARG A 94 -14.21 18.23 -20.26
C ARG A 94 -14.01 16.81 -20.80
N ASP A 95 -13.07 16.64 -21.74
CA ASP A 95 -12.77 15.37 -22.36
C ASP A 95 -12.18 14.40 -21.33
N ILE A 96 -11.28 14.86 -20.45
CA ILE A 96 -10.77 14.05 -19.34
C ILE A 96 -11.90 13.62 -18.39
N ILE A 97 -12.79 14.54 -18.03
CA ILE A 97 -13.95 14.23 -17.17
C ILE A 97 -14.83 13.18 -17.86
N HIS A 98 -15.08 13.31 -19.16
CA HIS A 98 -15.90 12.38 -19.93
C HIS A 98 -15.27 10.98 -19.99
N GLU A 99 -14.00 10.88 -20.29
CA GLU A 99 -13.27 9.62 -20.30
C GLU A 99 -13.33 8.91 -18.93
N LEU A 100 -13.14 9.67 -17.85
CA LEU A 100 -13.22 9.13 -16.49
C LEU A 100 -14.66 8.74 -16.12
N ASP A 101 -15.66 9.52 -16.51
CA ASP A 101 -17.08 9.22 -16.24
C ASP A 101 -17.53 7.92 -16.94
N VAL A 102 -17.11 7.73 -18.20
CA VAL A 102 -17.55 6.56 -19.00
C VAL A 102 -16.71 5.32 -18.70
N LYS A 103 -15.38 5.45 -18.57
CA LYS A 103 -14.48 4.29 -18.54
C LYS A 103 -14.03 3.90 -17.13
N VAL A 104 -14.08 4.78 -16.14
CA VAL A 104 -13.52 4.54 -14.80
C VAL A 104 -14.60 4.62 -13.71
N PHE A 105 -15.40 5.66 -13.71
CA PHE A 105 -16.39 5.91 -12.67
C PHE A 105 -17.36 4.74 -12.41
N PRO A 106 -17.85 3.99 -13.44
CA PRO A 106 -18.72 2.83 -13.22
C PRO A 106 -18.10 1.74 -12.35
N PHE A 107 -16.75 1.64 -12.33
CA PHE A 107 -16.03 0.65 -11.52
C PHE A 107 -15.73 1.15 -10.11
N THR A 108 -15.97 2.44 -9.80
CA THR A 108 -15.83 2.98 -8.46
C THR A 108 -17.04 2.67 -7.58
N GLU A 109 -18.15 2.19 -8.16
CA GLU A 109 -19.36 1.86 -7.43
C GLU A 109 -19.15 0.66 -6.49
N TYR A 110 -19.91 0.65 -5.41
CA TYR A 110 -19.90 -0.30 -4.29
C TYR A 110 -19.81 -1.78 -4.67
N LYS A 111 -20.31 -2.17 -5.86
CA LYS A 111 -20.28 -3.55 -6.36
C LYS A 111 -18.87 -4.10 -6.60
N HIS A 112 -17.87 -3.23 -6.68
CA HIS A 112 -16.49 -3.56 -6.96
C HIS A 112 -15.52 -3.30 -5.77
N ILE A 113 -15.99 -3.47 -4.53
CA ILE A 113 -15.24 -3.19 -3.28
C ILE A 113 -13.83 -3.82 -3.25
N GLY A 114 -13.61 -4.89 -3.98
CA GLY A 114 -12.32 -5.56 -4.02
C GLY A 114 -11.28 -4.96 -4.97
N TYR A 115 -11.65 -4.00 -5.80
CA TYR A 115 -10.77 -3.45 -6.83
C TYR A 115 -10.25 -2.07 -6.39
N ASP A 116 -8.97 -1.99 -6.06
CA ASP A 116 -8.31 -0.70 -5.77
C ASP A 116 -7.96 0.02 -7.08
N ILE A 117 -8.97 0.57 -7.75
CA ILE A 117 -8.80 1.29 -9.03
C ILE A 117 -7.89 2.50 -8.85
N LEU A 118 -8.04 3.25 -7.76
CA LEU A 118 -7.20 4.41 -7.53
C LEU A 118 -5.76 4.01 -7.17
N GLY A 119 -5.57 2.97 -6.36
CA GLY A 119 -4.22 2.45 -6.10
C GLY A 119 -3.54 1.96 -7.37
N GLN A 120 -4.28 1.36 -8.33
CA GLN A 120 -3.73 1.03 -9.65
C GLN A 120 -3.38 2.27 -10.45
N PHE A 121 -4.28 3.25 -10.54
CA PHE A 121 -3.97 4.53 -11.18
C PHE A 121 -2.75 5.19 -10.56
N TYR A 122 -2.66 5.21 -9.23
CA TYR A 122 -1.49 5.77 -8.54
C TYR A 122 -0.22 4.99 -8.82
N SER A 123 -0.27 3.68 -8.80
CA SER A 123 0.89 2.84 -9.11
C SER A 123 1.43 3.13 -10.50
N GLU A 124 0.55 3.26 -11.49
CA GLU A 124 0.94 3.58 -12.86
C GLU A 124 1.44 5.03 -12.99
N PHE A 125 0.78 6.02 -12.39
CA PHE A 125 1.24 7.40 -12.43
C PHE A 125 2.55 7.59 -11.71
N ILE A 126 2.73 7.01 -10.52
CA ILE A 126 3.99 7.13 -9.76
C ILE A 126 5.14 6.44 -10.50
N ARG A 127 4.91 5.29 -11.13
CA ARG A 127 5.91 4.62 -11.96
C ARG A 127 6.38 5.52 -13.11
N TYR A 128 5.47 6.22 -13.76
CA TYR A 128 5.79 7.15 -14.85
C TYR A 128 6.52 8.42 -14.37
N VAL A 129 6.16 8.92 -13.19
CA VAL A 129 6.61 10.22 -12.66
C VAL A 129 8.01 10.15 -12.09
N TYR A 130 8.31 9.10 -11.40
CA TYR A 130 9.46 9.09 -10.50
C TYR A 130 10.59 8.18 -10.94
N GLY A 131 10.61 7.69 -12.18
CA GLY A 131 11.76 6.94 -12.71
C GLY A 131 12.80 6.70 -11.63
N ASP A 132 12.75 5.57 -11.01
CA ASP A 132 13.70 4.86 -10.14
C ASP A 132 14.36 5.54 -8.91
N LYS A 133 14.37 6.85 -8.69
CA LYS A 133 15.37 7.36 -7.73
C LYS A 133 15.01 8.49 -6.76
N LYS A 134 13.84 9.10 -6.77
CA LYS A 134 13.73 10.41 -6.04
C LYS A 134 12.73 10.55 -4.89
N LEU A 135 11.87 9.60 -4.53
CA LEU A 135 10.85 9.89 -3.51
C LEU A 135 10.76 8.98 -2.30
N GLY A 136 11.49 7.90 -2.23
CA GLY A 136 11.37 6.99 -1.07
C GLY A 136 9.93 6.43 -0.86
N LEU A 137 9.01 6.71 -1.80
CA LEU A 137 7.64 6.22 -1.74
C LEU A 137 7.54 4.90 -2.48
N VAL A 138 7.46 3.83 -1.74
CA VAL A 138 7.29 2.49 -2.26
C VAL A 138 5.84 2.05 -2.02
N LEU A 139 5.03 2.04 -3.08
CA LEU A 139 3.65 1.54 -2.98
C LEU A 139 3.68 0.01 -2.81
N THR A 140 2.90 -0.46 -1.84
CA THR A 140 2.77 -1.90 -1.60
C THR A 140 2.01 -2.56 -2.75
N PRO A 141 2.56 -3.61 -3.39
CA PRO A 141 1.85 -4.35 -4.43
C PRO A 141 0.51 -4.89 -3.92
N GLN A 142 -0.54 -4.88 -4.77
CA GLN A 142 -1.89 -5.24 -4.34
C GLN A 142 -2.01 -6.68 -3.82
N HIS A 143 -1.28 -7.63 -4.40
CA HIS A 143 -1.26 -9.01 -3.93
C HIS A 143 -0.66 -9.13 -2.53
N ILE A 144 0.27 -8.25 -2.15
CA ILE A 144 0.83 -8.21 -0.79
C ILE A 144 -0.16 -7.60 0.21
N THR A 145 -0.93 -6.57 -0.18
CA THR A 145 -1.97 -6.03 0.71
C THR A 145 -3.04 -7.07 1.04
N GLU A 146 -3.35 -7.96 0.10
CA GLU A 146 -4.24 -9.09 0.31
C GLU A 146 -3.62 -10.17 1.20
N LEU A 147 -2.36 -10.53 0.94
CA LEU A 147 -1.59 -11.48 1.75
C LEU A 147 -1.56 -11.07 3.23
N PHE A 148 -1.41 -9.77 3.52
CA PHE A 148 -1.43 -9.27 4.90
C PHE A 148 -2.74 -9.56 5.63
N VAL A 149 -3.86 -9.40 4.96
CA VAL A 149 -5.17 -9.72 5.52
C VAL A 149 -5.31 -11.22 5.80
N ASP A 150 -4.79 -12.07 4.90
CA ASP A 150 -4.80 -13.51 5.08
C ASP A 150 -3.83 -13.98 6.19
N ILE A 151 -2.69 -13.30 6.39
CA ILE A 151 -1.78 -13.52 7.51
C ILE A 151 -2.43 -13.09 8.84
N ALA A 152 -3.00 -11.88 8.89
CA ALA A 152 -3.58 -11.32 10.10
C ALA A 152 -4.89 -11.99 10.54
N ARG A 153 -5.66 -12.56 9.60
CA ARG A 153 -6.98 -13.17 9.82
C ARG A 153 -7.92 -12.34 10.69
N PRO A 154 -8.24 -11.10 10.30
CA PRO A 154 -9.18 -10.30 11.06
C PRO A 154 -10.55 -11.00 11.12
N ASN A 155 -11.20 -10.92 12.27
CA ASN A 155 -12.61 -11.31 12.43
C ASN A 155 -13.52 -10.10 12.21
N VAL A 156 -14.83 -10.32 12.18
CA VAL A 156 -15.83 -9.28 11.87
C VAL A 156 -15.80 -8.08 12.86
N ASP A 157 -15.28 -8.28 14.07
CA ASP A 157 -15.18 -7.25 15.13
C ASP A 157 -13.80 -6.58 15.19
N SER A 158 -12.85 -7.04 14.38
CA SER A 158 -11.50 -6.49 14.34
C SER A 158 -11.50 -5.02 13.93
N VAL A 159 -10.75 -4.22 14.65
CA VAL A 159 -10.44 -2.82 14.31
C VAL A 159 -9.04 -2.78 13.73
N VAL A 160 -8.93 -2.34 12.47
CA VAL A 160 -7.68 -2.38 11.70
C VAL A 160 -7.04 -1.01 11.68
N TYR A 161 -5.74 -0.96 11.98
CA TYR A 161 -4.94 0.25 12.05
C TYR A 161 -3.71 0.18 11.14
N ASP A 162 -3.54 1.21 10.33
CA ASP A 162 -2.35 1.43 9.48
C ASP A 162 -1.76 2.81 9.81
N ASN A 163 -0.59 2.83 10.42
CA ASN A 163 0.06 4.08 10.82
C ASN A 163 0.92 4.74 9.73
N CYS A 164 0.96 4.15 8.53
CA CYS A 164 1.67 4.67 7.34
C CYS A 164 0.82 4.40 6.10
N CYS A 165 -0.47 4.82 6.14
CA CYS A 165 -1.49 4.22 5.29
C CYS A 165 -1.37 4.57 3.80
N GLY A 166 -0.55 5.54 3.41
CA GLY A 166 -0.38 5.93 2.01
C GLY A 166 -1.72 6.19 1.34
N THR A 167 -2.07 5.39 0.32
CA THR A 167 -3.36 5.43 -0.37
C THR A 167 -4.46 4.59 0.30
N ALA A 168 -4.22 4.06 1.49
CA ALA A 168 -5.09 3.16 2.26
C ALA A 168 -5.26 1.74 1.67
N GLY A 169 -4.28 1.23 0.93
CA GLY A 169 -4.35 -0.08 0.29
C GLY A 169 -4.65 -1.24 1.24
N PHE A 170 -3.98 -1.32 2.39
CA PHE A 170 -4.24 -2.32 3.43
C PHE A 170 -5.65 -2.20 4.01
N LEU A 171 -6.10 -0.97 4.31
CA LEU A 171 -7.42 -0.74 4.88
C LEU A 171 -8.54 -1.13 3.92
N ILE A 172 -8.35 -0.93 2.61
CA ILE A 172 -9.30 -1.34 1.57
C ILE A 172 -9.45 -2.86 1.53
N LYS A 173 -8.32 -3.59 1.57
CA LYS A 173 -8.37 -5.06 1.57
C LYS A 173 -8.97 -5.60 2.88
N ALA A 174 -8.64 -4.99 4.01
CA ALA A 174 -9.26 -5.31 5.28
C ALA A 174 -10.78 -5.02 5.26
N MET A 175 -11.21 -3.87 4.73
CA MET A 175 -12.63 -3.54 4.55
C MET A 175 -13.37 -4.62 3.78
N LYS A 176 -12.82 -5.04 2.63
CA LYS A 176 -13.41 -6.12 1.81
C LYS A 176 -13.63 -7.37 2.66
N ARG A 177 -12.58 -7.83 3.36
CA ARG A 177 -12.63 -9.03 4.19
C ARG A 177 -13.67 -8.94 5.32
N LEU A 178 -13.69 -7.82 6.04
CA LEU A 178 -14.65 -7.60 7.14
C LEU A 178 -16.09 -7.56 6.64
N ILE A 179 -16.33 -6.92 5.48
CA ILE A 179 -17.66 -6.87 4.85
C ILE A 179 -18.13 -8.25 4.38
N GLU A 180 -17.23 -9.07 3.82
CA GLU A 180 -17.52 -10.45 3.46
C GLU A 180 -17.90 -11.27 4.71
N LEU A 181 -17.17 -11.10 5.81
CA LEU A 181 -17.47 -11.76 7.09
C LEU A 181 -18.79 -11.29 7.72
N ALA A 182 -19.20 -10.04 7.49
CA ALA A 182 -20.50 -9.52 7.95
C ALA A 182 -21.70 -10.11 7.18
N GLY A 183 -21.47 -10.77 6.06
CA GLY A 183 -22.53 -11.44 5.27
C GLY A 183 -23.64 -10.47 4.85
N ASN A 184 -24.87 -10.70 5.32
CA ASN A 184 -26.03 -9.86 4.97
C ASN A 184 -26.35 -8.80 6.05
N ASP A 185 -25.52 -8.64 7.09
CA ASP A 185 -25.74 -7.66 8.15
C ASP A 185 -25.33 -6.25 7.69
N GLU A 186 -26.27 -5.48 7.16
CA GLU A 186 -26.04 -4.11 6.70
C GLU A 186 -25.66 -3.13 7.83
N ALA A 187 -26.16 -3.35 9.05
CA ALA A 187 -25.78 -2.53 10.20
C ALA A 187 -24.30 -2.75 10.55
N LYS A 188 -23.86 -4.01 10.54
CA LYS A 188 -22.46 -4.37 10.76
C LYS A 188 -21.55 -3.84 9.63
N LYS A 189 -21.94 -3.97 8.37
CA LYS A 189 -21.20 -3.40 7.24
C LYS A 189 -21.03 -1.87 7.37
N LYS A 190 -22.09 -1.18 7.81
CA LYS A 190 -22.01 0.26 8.08
C LYS A 190 -21.04 0.55 9.22
N HIS A 191 -21.12 -0.22 10.32
CA HIS A 191 -20.21 -0.07 11.46
C HIS A 191 -18.75 -0.30 11.06
N ILE A 192 -18.47 -1.34 10.26
CA ILE A 192 -17.13 -1.62 9.73
C ILE A 192 -16.57 -0.38 9.01
N ARG A 193 -17.32 0.17 8.06
CA ARG A 193 -16.87 1.34 7.30
C ARG A 193 -16.66 2.57 8.18
N GLU A 194 -17.55 2.83 9.11
CA GLU A 194 -17.54 4.06 9.90
C GLU A 194 -16.60 4.01 11.12
N LYS A 195 -16.17 2.81 11.60
CA LYS A 195 -15.53 2.67 12.91
C LYS A 195 -14.33 1.72 12.97
N GLN A 196 -14.21 0.76 12.06
CA GLN A 196 -13.24 -0.32 12.22
C GLN A 196 -11.99 -0.20 11.34
N LEU A 197 -11.86 0.88 10.54
CA LEU A 197 -10.75 1.10 9.63
C LEU A 197 -10.11 2.44 9.94
N ILE A 198 -8.85 2.44 10.36
CA ILE A 198 -8.16 3.61 10.88
C ILE A 198 -6.81 3.75 10.19
N GLY A 199 -6.53 4.92 9.65
CA GLY A 199 -5.26 5.23 9.01
C GLY A 199 -4.63 6.52 9.52
N VAL A 200 -3.31 6.58 9.47
CA VAL A 200 -2.54 7.82 9.66
C VAL A 200 -1.63 8.02 8.47
N GLU A 201 -1.59 9.22 7.93
CA GLU A 201 -0.73 9.62 6.83
C GLU A 201 -0.23 11.04 7.05
N GLU A 202 1.08 11.24 6.90
CA GLU A 202 1.71 12.53 7.14
C GLU A 202 1.57 13.46 5.93
N ARG A 203 1.75 12.94 4.73
CA ARG A 203 1.74 13.72 3.48
C ARG A 203 0.34 14.09 3.07
N SER A 204 0.10 15.37 2.77
CA SER A 204 -1.24 15.89 2.42
C SER A 204 -1.81 15.30 1.12
N ASP A 205 -0.97 15.06 0.12
CA ASP A 205 -1.36 14.43 -1.13
C ASP A 205 -1.82 12.97 -0.90
N MET A 206 -1.03 12.16 -0.21
CA MET A 206 -1.36 10.77 0.12
C MET A 206 -2.57 10.67 1.05
N PHE A 207 -2.65 11.55 2.06
CA PHE A 207 -3.83 11.68 2.91
C PHE A 207 -5.11 11.95 2.10
N THR A 208 -5.01 12.85 1.11
CA THR A 208 -6.13 13.16 0.21
C THR A 208 -6.54 11.93 -0.60
N TYR A 209 -5.57 11.16 -1.10
CA TYR A 209 -5.84 9.93 -1.83
C TYR A 209 -6.46 8.85 -0.94
N ALA A 210 -5.95 8.67 0.27
CA ALA A 210 -6.53 7.72 1.23
C ALA A 210 -7.99 8.06 1.56
N CYS A 211 -8.28 9.34 1.87
CA CYS A 211 -9.65 9.79 2.12
C CYS A 211 -10.57 9.53 0.93
N SER A 212 -10.12 9.84 -0.29
CA SER A 212 -10.90 9.63 -1.52
C SER A 212 -11.17 8.16 -1.79
N ASN A 213 -10.13 7.32 -1.63
CA ASN A 213 -10.22 5.89 -1.78
C ASN A 213 -11.24 5.26 -0.83
N MET A 214 -11.18 5.64 0.44
CA MET A 214 -12.11 5.14 1.46
C MET A 214 -13.53 5.63 1.19
N MET A 215 -13.69 6.92 0.86
CA MET A 215 -15.00 7.52 0.59
C MET A 215 -15.71 6.89 -0.62
N MET A 216 -14.99 6.63 -1.72
CA MET A 216 -15.56 5.96 -2.90
C MET A 216 -16.06 4.54 -2.61
N ARG A 217 -15.59 3.92 -1.54
CA ARG A 217 -16.04 2.59 -1.06
C ARG A 217 -17.12 2.66 0.02
N GLY A 218 -17.70 3.85 0.21
CA GLY A 218 -18.80 4.08 1.14
C GLY A 218 -18.36 4.28 2.59
N ASP A 219 -17.07 4.50 2.87
CA ASP A 219 -16.60 5.00 4.16
C ASP A 219 -16.72 6.52 4.22
N GLY A 220 -17.95 6.99 4.40
CA GLY A 220 -18.26 8.43 4.39
C GLY A 220 -17.64 9.24 5.54
N LYS A 221 -17.22 8.58 6.63
CA LYS A 221 -16.62 9.29 7.80
C LYS A 221 -15.10 9.19 7.83
N SER A 222 -14.53 8.28 7.06
CA SER A 222 -13.11 7.95 6.94
C SER A 222 -12.28 8.31 8.18
N ASN A 223 -11.87 7.32 8.97
CA ASN A 223 -10.99 7.53 10.12
C ASN A 223 -9.52 7.60 9.68
N ILE A 224 -9.26 8.32 8.58
CA ILE A 224 -7.90 8.67 8.16
C ILE A 224 -7.54 10.00 8.82
N PHE A 225 -6.40 10.05 9.48
CA PHE A 225 -5.89 11.22 10.18
C PHE A 225 -4.61 11.69 9.49
N GLN A 226 -4.54 13.01 9.23
CA GLN A 226 -3.27 13.60 8.78
C GLN A 226 -2.40 13.92 9.97
N GLY A 227 -1.13 13.49 9.93
CA GLY A 227 -0.14 13.81 10.93
C GLY A 227 0.97 12.78 11.07
N ASP A 228 1.93 13.09 11.91
CA ASP A 228 3.01 12.18 12.28
C ASP A 228 2.48 11.09 13.22
N SER A 229 2.54 9.84 12.76
CA SER A 229 2.07 8.67 13.51
C SER A 229 2.93 8.32 14.73
N LEU A 230 4.13 8.86 14.82
CA LEU A 230 5.02 8.67 15.96
C LEU A 230 4.72 9.67 17.11
N SER A 231 3.91 10.70 16.85
CA SER A 231 3.55 11.70 17.85
C SER A 231 2.55 11.17 18.89
N GLU A 232 2.75 11.50 20.18
CA GLU A 232 1.84 11.09 21.28
C GLU A 232 0.40 11.56 21.02
N ARG A 233 0.22 12.78 20.48
CA ARG A 233 -1.11 13.33 20.18
C ARG A 233 -1.89 12.46 19.20
N VAL A 234 -1.23 11.87 18.19
CA VAL A 234 -1.88 10.97 17.23
C VAL A 234 -2.15 9.64 17.89
N LYS A 235 -1.19 9.09 18.63
CA LYS A 235 -1.34 7.79 19.35
C LYS A 235 -2.52 7.79 20.31
N ASP A 236 -2.73 8.84 21.09
CA ASP A 236 -3.86 8.95 22.01
C ASP A 236 -5.21 8.90 21.29
N LYS A 237 -5.30 9.55 20.12
CA LYS A 237 -6.49 9.46 19.27
C LYS A 237 -6.75 8.04 18.79
N ILE A 238 -5.70 7.32 18.36
CA ILE A 238 -5.80 5.98 17.81
C ILE A 238 -6.19 4.98 18.90
N LYS A 239 -5.58 5.07 20.09
CA LYS A 239 -5.90 4.20 21.25
C LYS A 239 -7.37 4.24 21.63
N ALA A 240 -8.07 5.36 21.42
CA ALA A 240 -9.50 5.47 21.67
C ALA A 240 -10.38 4.55 20.81
N PHE A 241 -9.88 4.11 19.64
CA PHE A 241 -10.56 3.14 18.77
C PHE A 241 -10.31 1.68 19.17
N LYS A 242 -9.36 1.42 20.08
CA LYS A 242 -8.97 0.07 20.54
C LYS A 242 -8.65 -0.88 19.37
N PRO A 243 -7.71 -0.52 18.49
CA PRO A 243 -7.39 -1.36 17.35
C PRO A 243 -6.84 -2.72 17.79
N THR A 244 -7.10 -3.75 16.97
CA THR A 244 -6.74 -5.15 17.25
C THR A 244 -5.89 -5.77 16.14
N VAL A 245 -5.80 -5.11 15.00
CA VAL A 245 -4.96 -5.54 13.87
C VAL A 245 -4.17 -4.36 13.35
N GLY A 246 -2.85 -4.48 13.35
CA GLY A 246 -1.94 -3.54 12.71
C GLY A 246 -1.49 -4.06 11.35
N LEU A 247 -1.58 -3.23 10.31
CA LEU A 247 -1.08 -3.54 8.97
C LEU A 247 -0.28 -2.34 8.48
N LEU A 248 1.00 -2.49 8.14
CA LEU A 248 1.81 -1.35 7.70
C LEU A 248 2.94 -1.70 6.75
N ASN A 249 3.25 -0.75 5.88
CA ASN A 249 4.47 -0.66 5.10
C ASN A 249 5.10 0.71 5.42
N PRO A 250 6.01 0.81 6.41
CA PRO A 250 6.59 2.09 6.82
C PRO A 250 7.47 2.68 5.70
N PRO A 251 7.73 3.99 5.72
CA PRO A 251 8.60 4.62 4.74
C PRO A 251 10.04 4.10 4.87
N TYR A 252 10.66 3.73 3.74
CA TYR A 252 12.05 3.31 3.68
C TYR A 252 12.97 4.53 3.50
N SER A 253 14.21 4.42 3.94
CA SER A 253 15.23 5.47 3.78
C SER A 253 14.99 6.76 4.59
N THR A 254 14.36 6.68 5.74
CA THR A 254 14.22 7.79 6.67
C THR A 254 15.34 7.77 7.72
N SER A 255 15.46 8.83 8.51
CA SER A 255 16.30 8.85 9.71
C SER A 255 15.73 8.04 10.87
N VAL A 256 14.50 7.54 10.70
CA VAL A 256 13.75 6.75 11.68
C VAL A 256 13.74 5.29 11.22
N SER A 257 13.97 4.37 12.17
CA SER A 257 13.92 2.94 11.88
C SER A 257 12.50 2.48 11.54
N GLU A 258 12.35 1.61 10.54
CA GLU A 258 11.07 0.98 10.21
C GLU A 258 10.51 0.16 11.40
N LEU A 259 11.41 -0.41 12.23
CA LEU A 259 11.02 -1.10 13.46
C LEU A 259 10.42 -0.16 14.51
N GLU A 260 10.75 1.12 14.49
CA GLU A 260 10.14 2.14 15.36
C GLU A 260 8.66 2.34 14.98
N PHE A 261 8.34 2.41 13.70
CA PHE A 261 6.95 2.48 13.23
C PHE A 261 6.13 1.25 13.67
N ILE A 262 6.74 0.06 13.62
CA ILE A 262 6.12 -1.18 14.13
C ILE A 262 5.87 -1.09 15.63
N TYR A 263 6.85 -0.64 16.41
CA TYR A 263 6.72 -0.49 17.85
C TYR A 263 5.58 0.47 18.22
N HIS A 264 5.48 1.60 17.53
CA HIS A 264 4.42 2.58 17.75
C HIS A 264 3.05 2.09 17.27
N ASN A 265 2.98 1.30 16.19
CA ASN A 265 1.74 0.63 15.79
C ASN A 265 1.27 -0.31 16.90
N LEU A 266 2.14 -1.21 17.36
CA LEU A 266 1.87 -2.18 18.44
C LEU A 266 1.47 -1.51 19.76
N ASP A 267 2.06 -0.36 20.10
CA ASP A 267 1.70 0.40 21.32
C ASP A 267 0.27 0.98 21.25
N CYS A 268 -0.23 1.23 20.04
CA CYS A 268 -1.62 1.67 19.83
C CYS A 268 -2.62 0.52 19.88
N LEU A 269 -2.21 -0.72 19.58
CA LEU A 269 -3.13 -1.86 19.57
C LEU A 269 -3.56 -2.24 21.00
N ASP A 270 -4.84 -2.57 21.16
CA ASP A 270 -5.36 -3.08 22.43
C ASP A 270 -4.97 -4.55 22.65
N SER A 271 -5.07 -5.35 21.59
CA SER A 271 -4.73 -6.77 21.55
C SER A 271 -4.47 -7.20 20.10
N GLY A 272 -4.20 -8.48 19.86
CA GLY A 272 -4.20 -9.08 18.53
C GLY A 272 -2.83 -9.11 17.87
N VAL A 273 -2.74 -8.70 16.60
CA VAL A 273 -1.59 -8.94 15.73
C VAL A 273 -1.21 -7.71 14.91
N CYS A 274 0.10 -7.53 14.69
CA CYS A 274 0.64 -6.55 13.76
C CYS A 274 1.43 -7.27 12.65
N VAL A 275 1.15 -6.95 11.40
CA VAL A 275 1.86 -7.44 10.21
C VAL A 275 2.50 -6.26 9.51
N ALA A 276 3.80 -6.31 9.28
CA ALA A 276 4.55 -5.24 8.64
C ALA A 276 5.50 -5.78 7.58
N ILE A 277 5.72 -5.01 6.50
CA ILE A 277 6.78 -5.30 5.52
C ILE A 277 7.87 -4.25 5.63
N ILE A 278 9.11 -4.70 5.78
CA ILE A 278 10.28 -3.85 6.02
C ILE A 278 11.49 -4.35 5.23
N PRO A 279 12.51 -3.49 5.00
CA PRO A 279 13.76 -3.93 4.42
C PRO A 279 14.40 -5.07 5.20
N MET A 280 14.98 -6.04 4.51
CA MET A 280 15.69 -7.18 5.09
C MET A 280 16.81 -6.71 6.04
N SER A 281 17.46 -5.58 5.76
CA SER A 281 18.48 -5.01 6.62
C SER A 281 18.02 -4.71 8.06
N CYS A 282 16.72 -4.45 8.27
CA CYS A 282 16.17 -4.23 9.61
C CYS A 282 16.15 -5.50 10.45
N VAL A 283 15.80 -6.63 9.84
CA VAL A 283 15.69 -7.93 10.53
C VAL A 283 17.03 -8.63 10.69
N LEU A 284 18.01 -8.32 9.84
CA LEU A 284 19.38 -8.85 9.92
C LEU A 284 20.27 -8.08 10.92
N ALA A 285 19.86 -6.93 11.39
CA ALA A 285 20.69 -6.05 12.21
C ALA A 285 21.10 -6.71 13.53
N GLN A 286 22.42 -6.73 13.80
CA GLN A 286 23.03 -7.20 15.03
C GLN A 286 23.68 -6.05 15.84
N SER A 287 23.54 -4.81 15.37
CA SER A 287 24.04 -3.60 16.03
C SER A 287 23.27 -2.37 15.55
N GLY A 288 23.55 -1.21 16.13
CA GLY A 288 22.95 0.05 15.71
C GLY A 288 21.48 0.21 16.12
N ILE A 289 20.79 1.12 15.43
CA ILE A 289 19.42 1.52 15.82
C ILE A 289 18.40 0.38 15.65
N ASN A 290 18.50 -0.39 14.56
CA ASN A 290 17.57 -1.50 14.31
C ASN A 290 17.73 -2.61 15.37
N TYR A 291 18.96 -2.91 15.81
CA TYR A 291 19.20 -3.84 16.93
C TYR A 291 18.51 -3.36 18.21
N GLN A 292 18.62 -2.08 18.54
CA GLN A 292 17.96 -1.51 19.73
C GLN A 292 16.44 -1.65 19.65
N TRP A 293 15.86 -1.47 18.48
CA TRP A 293 14.41 -1.65 18.27
C TRP A 293 14.01 -3.13 18.31
N LYS A 294 14.82 -4.05 17.77
CA LYS A 294 14.58 -5.50 17.92
C LYS A 294 14.45 -5.87 19.39
N LYS A 295 15.39 -5.41 20.21
CA LYS A 295 15.37 -5.63 21.67
C LYS A 295 14.10 -5.09 22.32
N LYS A 296 13.77 -3.81 22.09
CA LYS A 296 12.55 -3.18 22.63
C LYS A 296 11.26 -3.89 22.21
N LEU A 297 11.22 -4.37 20.98
CA LEU A 297 10.08 -5.12 20.45
C LEU A 297 9.89 -6.44 21.20
N LEU A 298 10.95 -7.23 21.38
CA LEU A 298 10.89 -8.51 22.10
C LEU A 298 10.62 -8.36 23.61
N GLU A 299 11.02 -7.25 24.23
CA GLU A 299 10.72 -6.93 25.62
C GLU A 299 9.20 -6.77 25.89
N LYS A 300 8.42 -6.39 24.87
CA LYS A 300 7.00 -6.09 25.03
C LYS A 300 6.06 -6.98 24.19
N HIS A 301 6.55 -7.53 23.08
CA HIS A 301 5.74 -8.20 22.07
C HIS A 301 6.40 -9.52 21.66
N THR A 302 5.61 -10.46 21.15
CA THR A 302 6.13 -11.75 20.66
C THR A 302 6.32 -11.67 19.14
N LEU A 303 7.53 -11.94 18.67
CA LEU A 303 7.80 -12.16 17.25
C LEU A 303 7.22 -13.51 16.85
N ASP A 304 6.08 -13.50 16.18
CA ASP A 304 5.33 -14.72 15.82
C ASP A 304 5.87 -15.37 14.54
N ALA A 305 6.15 -14.55 13.53
CA ALA A 305 6.69 -15.05 12.26
C ALA A 305 7.51 -14.00 11.51
N VAL A 306 8.39 -14.50 10.63
CA VAL A 306 9.11 -13.69 9.64
C VAL A 306 9.08 -14.42 8.29
N PHE A 307 8.76 -13.70 7.21
CA PHE A 307 8.73 -14.25 5.85
C PHE A 307 9.71 -13.49 4.97
N SER A 308 10.70 -14.20 4.42
CA SER A 308 11.62 -13.65 3.42
C SER A 308 10.92 -13.57 2.08
N MET A 309 10.75 -12.34 1.55
CA MET A 309 9.97 -12.07 0.35
C MET A 309 10.82 -12.11 -0.94
N PRO A 310 10.22 -12.15 -2.14
CA PRO A 310 10.94 -12.08 -3.40
C PRO A 310 11.88 -10.88 -3.48
N ASP A 311 13.09 -11.08 -4.01
CA ASP A 311 14.12 -10.03 -4.06
C ASP A 311 13.71 -8.83 -4.93
N ASP A 312 12.81 -9.06 -5.86
CA ASP A 312 12.31 -8.06 -6.80
C ASP A 312 10.85 -7.64 -6.54
N LEU A 313 10.33 -7.91 -5.33
CA LEU A 313 8.95 -7.61 -4.96
C LEU A 313 8.57 -6.17 -5.25
N PHE A 314 9.45 -5.24 -4.96
CA PHE A 314 9.27 -3.81 -5.17
C PHE A 314 9.95 -3.28 -6.43
N TYR A 315 10.04 -4.12 -7.48
CA TYR A 315 10.57 -3.66 -8.76
C TYR A 315 9.89 -2.35 -9.22
N PRO A 316 10.65 -1.33 -9.71
CA PRO A 316 12.08 -1.39 -10.08
C PRO A 316 13.07 -1.11 -8.94
N THR A 317 12.63 -0.86 -7.71
CA THR A 317 13.55 -0.71 -6.58
C THR A 317 14.18 -2.06 -6.23
N GLY A 318 15.46 -2.07 -5.91
CA GLY A 318 16.19 -3.30 -5.54
C GLY A 318 16.10 -3.64 -4.05
N THR A 319 15.10 -3.14 -3.33
CA THR A 319 14.97 -3.38 -1.88
C THR A 319 14.44 -4.78 -1.61
N VAL A 320 15.29 -5.63 -1.04
CA VAL A 320 14.88 -6.94 -0.52
C VAL A 320 14.15 -6.74 0.80
N THR A 321 13.01 -7.40 0.97
CA THR A 321 12.13 -7.19 2.12
C THR A 321 11.78 -8.47 2.86
N ALA A 322 11.36 -8.30 4.12
CA ALA A 322 10.74 -9.33 4.92
C ALA A 322 9.39 -8.84 5.48
N ILE A 323 8.43 -9.74 5.59
CA ILE A 323 7.22 -9.51 6.37
C ILE A 323 7.48 -10.02 7.79
N VAL A 324 7.18 -9.19 8.79
CA VAL A 324 7.26 -9.56 10.21
C VAL A 324 5.88 -9.55 10.84
N VAL A 325 5.63 -10.51 11.71
CA VAL A 325 4.36 -10.64 12.43
C VAL A 325 4.64 -10.61 13.93
N PHE A 326 3.98 -9.71 14.64
CA PHE A 326 4.07 -9.59 16.09
C PHE A 326 2.71 -9.82 16.75
N ARG A 327 2.73 -10.56 17.88
CA ARG A 327 1.60 -10.60 18.82
C ARG A 327 1.75 -9.51 19.86
N VAL A 328 0.65 -8.84 20.13
CA VAL A 328 0.62 -7.63 20.96
C VAL A 328 0.75 -7.92 22.43
N LYS A 329 1.51 -7.08 23.16
CA LYS A 329 1.56 -7.01 24.65
C LYS A 329 1.88 -8.33 25.35
N THR A 330 2.64 -9.19 24.73
CA THR A 330 3.17 -10.41 25.35
C THR A 330 4.69 -10.41 25.10
N LYS A 331 5.48 -10.24 26.16
CA LYS A 331 6.95 -10.36 26.06
C LYS A 331 7.30 -11.64 25.31
N HIS A 332 8.28 -11.58 24.41
CA HIS A 332 8.73 -12.75 23.68
C HIS A 332 9.27 -13.82 24.64
N PRO A 333 8.63 -15.01 24.73
CA PRO A 333 9.09 -16.06 25.65
C PRO A 333 10.38 -16.71 25.12
N ASP A 334 11.33 -17.01 26.02
CA ASP A 334 12.60 -17.63 25.65
C ASP A 334 12.44 -18.98 24.94
N ASN A 335 11.34 -19.69 25.22
CA ASN A 335 11.01 -20.99 24.60
C ASN A 335 10.00 -20.87 23.45
N TYR A 336 9.75 -19.66 22.94
CA TYR A 336 8.84 -19.47 21.82
C TYR A 336 9.53 -19.74 20.49
N GLU A 337 8.97 -20.62 19.70
CA GLU A 337 9.45 -20.93 18.34
C GLU A 337 8.83 -19.94 17.34
N THR A 338 9.60 -18.94 16.91
CA THR A 338 9.23 -18.05 15.80
C THR A 338 9.19 -18.84 14.50
N TYR A 339 8.14 -18.65 13.71
CA TYR A 339 7.99 -19.28 12.40
C TYR A 339 8.71 -18.48 11.32
N PHE A 340 9.56 -19.13 10.53
CA PHE A 340 10.25 -18.55 9.39
C PHE A 340 9.78 -19.17 8.10
N GLY A 341 9.29 -18.35 7.17
CA GLY A 341 8.86 -18.76 5.84
C GLY A 341 9.78 -18.21 4.75
N TYR A 342 10.20 -19.07 3.84
CA TYR A 342 10.99 -18.71 2.67
C TYR A 342 10.06 -18.50 1.48
N TRP A 343 9.53 -17.29 1.34
CA TRP A 343 8.48 -16.94 0.38
C TRP A 343 9.07 -16.16 -0.81
N LYS A 344 10.07 -16.72 -1.47
CA LYS A 344 10.85 -16.07 -2.54
C LYS A 344 10.20 -16.15 -3.91
N ASP A 345 9.31 -17.12 -4.17
CA ASP A 345 8.60 -17.25 -5.44
C ASP A 345 7.10 -17.01 -5.23
N ASP A 346 6.64 -15.80 -5.56
CA ASP A 346 5.23 -15.42 -5.52
C ASP A 346 4.50 -15.64 -6.86
N GLY A 347 5.15 -16.29 -7.83
CA GLY A 347 4.59 -16.55 -9.16
C GLY A 347 4.58 -15.36 -10.11
N PHE A 348 4.96 -14.17 -9.65
CA PHE A 348 5.02 -12.97 -10.49
C PHE A 348 6.32 -12.92 -11.30
N ILE A 349 6.21 -12.56 -12.55
CA ILE A 349 7.36 -12.39 -13.45
C ILE A 349 7.52 -10.93 -13.88
N LYS A 350 8.77 -10.51 -14.08
CA LYS A 350 9.09 -9.18 -14.61
C LYS A 350 8.74 -9.06 -16.07
N THR A 351 8.08 -7.97 -16.43
CA THR A 351 7.81 -7.61 -17.81
C THR A 351 8.42 -6.25 -18.14
N LYS A 352 8.75 -6.04 -19.43
CA LYS A 352 9.46 -4.83 -19.86
C LYS A 352 8.67 -3.53 -19.61
N ASN A 353 7.34 -3.57 -19.76
CA ASN A 353 6.50 -2.36 -19.77
C ASN A 353 5.51 -2.27 -18.62
N VAL A 354 5.16 -3.40 -17.98
CA VAL A 354 4.06 -3.45 -16.99
C VAL A 354 4.58 -3.72 -15.56
N GLY A 355 5.89 -3.98 -15.41
CA GLY A 355 6.47 -4.38 -14.13
C GLY A 355 6.28 -5.87 -13.85
N ARG A 356 5.98 -6.24 -12.61
CA ARG A 356 5.73 -7.64 -12.21
C ARG A 356 4.25 -7.98 -12.37
N ILE A 357 3.95 -9.10 -13.00
CA ILE A 357 2.58 -9.59 -13.23
C ILE A 357 2.48 -11.08 -12.92
N ASP A 358 1.34 -11.53 -12.45
CA ASP A 358 1.01 -12.96 -12.33
C ASP A 358 0.57 -13.51 -13.69
N TYR A 359 1.56 -13.72 -14.57
CA TYR A 359 1.32 -14.14 -15.96
C TYR A 359 0.68 -15.52 -16.06
N HIS A 360 0.99 -16.41 -15.12
CA HIS A 360 0.51 -17.79 -15.12
C HIS A 360 -0.69 -18.02 -14.20
N GLY A 361 -1.20 -16.99 -13.53
CA GLY A 361 -2.32 -17.08 -12.60
C GLY A 361 -2.04 -17.97 -11.37
N ARG A 362 -0.78 -18.02 -10.92
CA ARG A 362 -0.34 -18.91 -9.83
C ARG A 362 -0.50 -18.30 -8.43
N TRP A 363 -0.70 -16.99 -8.35
CA TRP A 363 -0.66 -16.29 -7.07
C TRP A 363 -1.63 -16.86 -6.03
N GLU A 364 -2.86 -17.13 -6.41
CA GLU A 364 -3.88 -17.58 -5.46
C GLU A 364 -3.49 -18.93 -4.82
N GLU A 365 -2.96 -19.88 -5.60
CA GLU A 365 -2.47 -21.16 -5.11
C GLU A 365 -1.26 -20.99 -4.17
N ILE A 366 -0.28 -20.16 -4.56
CA ILE A 366 0.91 -19.87 -3.76
C ILE A 366 0.52 -19.21 -2.43
N LYS A 367 -0.34 -18.21 -2.47
CA LYS A 367 -0.83 -17.49 -1.29
C LYS A 367 -1.53 -18.44 -0.30
N GLN A 368 -2.41 -19.32 -0.81
CA GLN A 368 -3.10 -20.31 0.00
C GLN A 368 -2.11 -21.32 0.62
N TYR A 369 -1.13 -21.77 -0.15
CA TYR A 369 -0.08 -22.67 0.34
C TYR A 369 0.75 -22.02 1.46
N TRP A 370 1.19 -20.77 1.27
CA TRP A 370 1.97 -20.02 2.25
C TRP A 370 1.19 -19.80 3.55
N THR A 371 -0.01 -19.25 3.45
CA THR A 371 -0.84 -18.92 4.61
C THR A 371 -1.34 -20.14 5.35
N TYR A 372 -1.68 -21.23 4.64
CA TYR A 372 -2.03 -22.51 5.24
C TYR A 372 -0.88 -23.07 6.09
N ASN A 373 0.33 -23.11 5.55
CA ASN A 373 1.49 -23.66 6.26
C ASN A 373 1.87 -22.81 7.48
N TYR A 374 1.82 -21.48 7.35
CA TYR A 374 2.05 -20.58 8.48
C TYR A 374 1.01 -20.78 9.60
N HIS A 375 -0.26 -20.75 9.29
CA HIS A 375 -1.30 -20.86 10.31
C HIS A 375 -1.35 -22.22 10.99
N ASN A 376 -0.89 -23.27 10.31
CA ASN A 376 -0.76 -24.62 10.87
C ASN A 376 0.65 -24.90 11.43
N ARG A 377 1.54 -23.89 11.47
CA ARG A 377 2.90 -23.99 12.01
C ARG A 377 3.70 -25.14 11.44
N ARG A 378 3.54 -25.45 10.14
CA ARG A 378 4.19 -26.60 9.49
C ARG A 378 5.63 -26.27 9.12
N GLU A 379 6.56 -27.16 9.50
CA GLU A 379 7.93 -27.12 8.99
C GLU A 379 8.01 -27.94 7.71
N ILE A 380 8.50 -27.32 6.66
CA ILE A 380 8.63 -27.92 5.33
C ILE A 380 10.03 -27.62 4.82
N LYS A 381 10.77 -28.67 4.48
CA LYS A 381 12.13 -28.55 3.98
C LYS A 381 12.18 -27.50 2.85
N GLN A 382 13.12 -26.56 2.96
CA GLN A 382 13.32 -25.45 2.01
C GLN A 382 12.19 -24.41 1.92
N HIS A 383 11.13 -24.52 2.71
CA HIS A 383 10.02 -23.56 2.70
C HIS A 383 9.76 -22.91 4.05
N SER A 384 9.91 -23.65 5.14
CA SER A 384 9.62 -23.11 6.46
C SER A 384 10.32 -23.86 7.58
N VAL A 385 10.66 -23.12 8.63
CA VAL A 385 11.33 -23.64 9.81
C VAL A 385 10.87 -22.86 11.05
N LYS A 386 10.98 -23.46 12.22
CA LYS A 386 10.71 -22.81 13.51
C LYS A 386 11.99 -22.74 14.34
N ARG A 387 12.26 -21.59 14.94
CA ARG A 387 13.46 -21.39 15.76
C ARG A 387 13.17 -20.48 16.94
N HIS A 388 13.86 -20.73 18.03
CA HIS A 388 14.00 -19.78 19.14
C HIS A 388 14.93 -18.66 18.70
N VAL A 389 14.54 -17.42 18.90
CA VAL A 389 15.33 -16.26 18.51
C VAL A 389 15.32 -15.20 19.58
N THR A 390 16.39 -14.41 19.61
CA THR A 390 16.60 -13.23 20.42
C THR A 390 16.86 -12.01 19.53
N GLU A 391 17.11 -10.87 20.12
CA GLU A 391 17.55 -9.69 19.38
C GLU A 391 18.91 -9.82 18.71
N ASN A 392 19.74 -10.79 19.16
CA ASN A 392 21.07 -11.03 18.61
C ASN A 392 21.07 -11.89 17.35
N ASP A 393 19.94 -12.52 17.07
CA ASP A 393 19.81 -13.45 15.95
C ASP A 393 19.34 -12.71 14.67
N GLU A 394 19.63 -13.28 13.53
CA GLU A 394 19.07 -12.84 12.26
C GLU A 394 17.63 -13.32 12.14
N TRP A 395 16.68 -12.39 11.90
CA TRP A 395 15.29 -12.77 11.76
C TRP A 395 14.93 -12.98 10.29
N CYS A 396 15.51 -14.00 9.68
CA CYS A 396 15.21 -14.38 8.28
C CYS A 396 15.22 -15.89 8.11
N ALA A 397 14.49 -16.40 7.11
CA ALA A 397 14.41 -17.84 6.86
C ALA A 397 15.76 -18.40 6.41
N GLU A 398 16.52 -17.64 5.65
CA GLU A 398 17.83 -18.02 5.08
C GLU A 398 18.86 -18.42 6.15
N ALA A 399 18.80 -17.79 7.33
CA ALA A 399 19.73 -18.08 8.43
C ALA A 399 19.54 -19.49 9.03
N TYR A 400 18.38 -20.11 8.84
CA TYR A 400 18.00 -21.35 9.52
C TYR A 400 17.66 -22.50 8.59
N MET A 401 17.59 -22.26 7.30
CA MET A 401 17.26 -23.29 6.32
C MET A 401 18.49 -24.05 5.90
N GLU A 402 18.36 -25.36 5.77
CA GLU A 402 19.41 -26.20 5.20
C GLU A 402 19.56 -25.88 3.71
N THR A 403 20.79 -25.67 3.27
CA THR A 403 21.09 -25.50 1.83
C THR A 403 20.93 -26.86 1.13
N ASP A 404 20.12 -26.89 0.08
CA ASP A 404 19.99 -28.08 -0.74
C ASP A 404 21.06 -28.11 -1.83
N TYR A 405 21.99 -29.00 -1.66
CA TYR A 405 23.05 -29.26 -2.64
C TYR A 405 22.70 -30.37 -3.65
N SER A 406 21.50 -30.94 -3.59
CA SER A 406 21.10 -32.05 -4.47
C SER A 406 21.07 -31.68 -5.96
N LEU A 407 20.86 -30.39 -6.25
CA LEU A 407 20.88 -29.87 -7.61
C LEU A 407 22.28 -29.45 -8.10
N VAL A 408 23.27 -29.42 -7.21
CA VAL A 408 24.66 -29.10 -7.56
C VAL A 408 25.35 -30.36 -8.09
N THR A 409 25.03 -30.70 -9.31
CA THR A 409 25.73 -31.80 -10.01
C THR A 409 27.08 -31.33 -10.53
N PRO A 410 28.05 -32.23 -10.78
CA PRO A 410 29.32 -31.88 -11.43
C PRO A 410 29.14 -31.06 -12.71
N SER A 411 28.16 -31.44 -13.53
CA SER A 411 27.84 -30.72 -14.78
C SER A 411 27.35 -29.28 -14.54
N VAL A 412 26.49 -29.04 -13.56
CA VAL A 412 26.05 -27.70 -13.19
C VAL A 412 27.22 -26.85 -12.71
N PHE A 413 28.10 -27.43 -11.89
CA PHE A 413 29.29 -26.75 -11.40
C PHE A 413 30.22 -26.36 -12.54
N GLU A 414 30.52 -27.31 -13.46
CA GLU A 414 31.33 -27.06 -14.65
C GLU A 414 30.75 -25.93 -15.52
N THR A 415 29.46 -25.99 -15.80
CA THR A 415 28.77 -24.94 -16.57
C THR A 415 28.89 -23.56 -15.89
N THR A 416 28.67 -23.51 -14.58
CA THR A 416 28.79 -22.24 -13.82
C THR A 416 30.21 -21.68 -13.86
N VAL A 417 31.23 -22.54 -13.74
CA VAL A 417 32.64 -22.13 -13.86
C VAL A 417 32.94 -21.63 -15.28
N GLN A 418 32.48 -22.31 -16.31
CA GLN A 418 32.64 -21.91 -17.70
C GLN A 418 31.99 -20.54 -17.96
N ASP A 419 30.75 -20.34 -17.51
CA ASP A 419 30.05 -19.07 -17.65
C ASP A 419 30.76 -17.94 -16.91
N TYR A 420 31.29 -18.19 -15.72
CA TYR A 420 32.07 -17.21 -14.96
C TYR A 420 33.38 -16.84 -15.68
N VAL A 421 34.10 -17.83 -16.19
CA VAL A 421 35.33 -17.59 -16.98
C VAL A 421 35.02 -16.77 -18.24
N LEU A 422 33.96 -17.13 -18.97
CA LEU A 422 33.49 -16.37 -20.12
C LEU A 422 33.11 -14.92 -19.77
N PHE A 423 32.43 -14.74 -18.63
CA PHE A 423 32.09 -13.40 -18.13
C PHE A 423 33.34 -12.59 -17.84
N ARG A 424 34.35 -13.16 -17.15
CA ARG A 424 35.63 -12.47 -16.88
C ARG A 424 36.37 -12.08 -18.17
N LEU A 425 36.47 -13.02 -19.10
CA LEU A 425 37.12 -12.77 -20.41
C LEU A 425 36.42 -11.65 -21.20
N ARG A 426 35.08 -11.65 -21.24
CA ARG A 426 34.30 -10.61 -21.94
C ARG A 426 34.43 -9.24 -21.32
N ASN A 427 34.68 -9.15 -20.03
CA ASN A 427 34.77 -7.87 -19.30
C ASN A 427 36.22 -7.45 -19.01
N GLY A 428 37.23 -8.19 -19.54
CA GLY A 428 38.65 -7.85 -19.33
C GLY A 428 39.07 -7.91 -17.85
N ILE A 429 38.45 -8.78 -17.04
CA ILE A 429 38.76 -8.96 -15.63
C ILE A 429 39.75 -10.13 -15.55
N GLU A 430 40.98 -9.87 -15.14
CA GLU A 430 42.01 -10.89 -14.88
C GLU A 430 41.71 -11.77 -13.64
#